data_79015f9849231471309d7e74fc87d1fd
#
_entry.id   79015f9849231471309d7e74fc87d1fd
#
_cell.length_a   1.000
_cell.length_b   1.000
_cell.length_c   1.000
_cell.angle_alpha   90.00
_cell.angle_beta   90.00
_cell.angle_gamma   90.00
#
_symmetry.space_group_name_H-M   'P 1'
#
loop_
_entity.id
_entity.type
_entity.pdbx_description
1 polymer ?
#
loop_
_entity_poly.entity_id
_entity_poly.type
_entity_poly.pdbx_seq_one_letter_code
_entity_poly.pdbx_strand_id
1 'polypeptide(L)'
;MLIRRLAWLGTSAVLAVSAAGAASAGSPTAAVGTPPASAAADSQLSVRHVAYKQWADGDALRRGTLAGTRVRRGAVRIFDPIGVHSYRGRRYGFGRWTSPWVRPGFGLTEAVPSWRAATPAGTWISVEMRGRTPRGLLSSWDSLGNWAEHDTKFRRTTLGAQVDDLTRVSVDTLQTQGRSRLHAWQLRVTLYRRAGSTVSPRLRGVGSMVSALPDGGDAATSRPGSARGIVLDVPRYSQMVHRGEYPEYNNGGQAWCSPTSTTMVLAYWNRLPDPSEYTWVRDGYRDPEVAHAARYAFDYGFDGAGNWAFNTAYAGRYGTSSFVTRLRSVREAERFIKAGIPLVASISFGAGELDNSPIRGTNGHLLVIRGFTERGKVVVNDPAAESAKGVRRVYRRDQFADAWIGGSGGVVYVVRPGSTPLPRRTSEPNW
;
A
#
# COMPACT_ATOMS: atom_id res chain seq x y z
N MET A 1 -32.21 -18.49 -26.49
CA MET A 1 -30.87 -19.08 -26.53
C MET A 1 -30.21 -18.79 -25.21
N LEU A 2 -30.25 -19.79 -24.28
CA LEU A 2 -29.79 -19.66 -22.88
C LEU A 2 -28.27 -19.78 -22.84
N ILE A 3 -27.58 -18.79 -22.24
CA ILE A 3 -26.17 -18.91 -21.90
C ILE A 3 -26.07 -19.05 -20.37
N ARG A 4 -25.62 -20.22 -19.94
CA ARG A 4 -25.40 -20.62 -18.54
C ARG A 4 -24.26 -19.79 -17.90
N ARG A 5 -24.54 -19.24 -16.73
CA ARG A 5 -23.52 -18.70 -15.82
C ARG A 5 -22.92 -19.86 -15.01
N LEU A 6 -21.62 -20.11 -15.13
CA LEU A 6 -20.87 -20.98 -14.21
C LEU A 6 -20.51 -20.16 -12.97
N ALA A 7 -21.05 -20.60 -11.84
CA ALA A 7 -20.62 -20.13 -10.51
C ALA A 7 -19.40 -20.96 -10.08
N TRP A 8 -18.32 -20.31 -9.72
CA TRP A 8 -17.18 -20.94 -9.04
C TRP A 8 -17.42 -20.88 -7.54
N LEU A 9 -17.73 -22.03 -6.95
CA LEU A 9 -17.72 -22.28 -5.49
C LEU A 9 -16.30 -22.69 -5.10
N GLY A 10 -15.60 -21.83 -4.36
CA GLY A 10 -14.35 -22.17 -3.70
C GLY A 10 -14.64 -22.89 -2.38
N THR A 11 -14.41 -24.19 -2.32
CA THR A 11 -14.49 -25.01 -1.11
C THR A 11 -13.24 -24.82 -0.25
N SER A 12 -13.42 -24.29 0.95
CA SER A 12 -12.40 -24.28 2.00
C SER A 12 -12.40 -25.65 2.69
N ALA A 13 -11.33 -26.40 2.57
CA ALA A 13 -11.12 -27.64 3.29
C ALA A 13 -10.61 -27.34 4.71
N VAL A 14 -11.40 -27.67 5.71
CA VAL A 14 -11.02 -27.69 7.12
C VAL A 14 -10.44 -29.08 7.39
N LEU A 15 -9.16 -29.16 7.74
CA LEU A 15 -8.52 -30.37 8.26
C LEU A 15 -8.64 -30.36 9.79
N ALA A 16 -9.48 -31.23 10.32
CA ALA A 16 -9.54 -31.58 11.74
C ALA A 16 -8.50 -32.67 12.01
N VAL A 17 -7.59 -32.43 12.95
CA VAL A 17 -6.68 -33.46 13.50
C VAL A 17 -7.22 -33.89 14.85
N SER A 18 -7.62 -35.16 14.93
CA SER A 18 -8.04 -35.80 16.14
C SER A 18 -6.82 -36.32 16.91
N ALA A 19 -6.75 -35.99 18.20
CA ALA A 19 -5.80 -36.59 19.13
C ALA A 19 -6.37 -37.85 19.72
N ALA A 20 -5.64 -38.96 19.70
CA ALA A 20 -5.89 -40.14 20.52
C ALA A 20 -4.65 -40.41 21.36
N GLY A 21 -4.84 -40.47 22.68
CA GLY A 21 -3.81 -40.73 23.64
C GLY A 21 -3.58 -42.22 23.90
N ALA A 22 -2.40 -42.53 24.43
CA ALA A 22 -2.19 -43.73 25.27
C ALA A 22 -1.05 -43.46 26.25
N ALA A 23 -1.33 -43.69 27.51
CA ALA A 23 -0.41 -43.61 28.61
C ALA A 23 0.39 -44.92 28.78
N SER A 24 1.63 -44.85 29.22
CA SER A 24 2.23 -45.90 30.03
C SER A 24 3.34 -45.35 30.93
N ALA A 25 3.29 -45.74 32.17
CA ALA A 25 4.12 -45.33 33.29
C ALA A 25 5.48 -46.07 33.31
N GLY A 26 6.47 -45.41 33.90
CA GLY A 26 7.75 -46.03 34.26
C GLY A 26 8.72 -44.99 34.83
N SER A 27 8.83 -44.92 36.15
CA SER A 27 9.96 -44.33 36.89
C SER A 27 10.77 -45.47 37.55
N PRO A 28 11.96 -45.31 38.13
CA PRO A 28 12.84 -44.14 38.30
C PRO A 28 14.32 -44.42 38.04
N THR A 29 15.19 -43.39 37.97
CA THR A 29 16.44 -43.35 38.75
C THR A 29 17.12 -41.97 38.58
N ALA A 30 17.50 -41.39 39.72
CA ALA A 30 18.18 -40.14 39.81
C ALA A 30 19.65 -40.26 39.38
N ALA A 31 20.07 -39.36 38.49
CA ALA A 31 21.45 -39.02 38.29
C ALA A 31 21.60 -37.49 38.45
N VAL A 32 22.40 -37.08 39.44
CA VAL A 32 22.80 -35.71 39.69
C VAL A 32 23.72 -35.30 38.52
N GLY A 33 23.17 -34.59 37.57
CA GLY A 33 23.92 -33.96 36.48
C GLY A 33 23.96 -32.44 36.70
N THR A 34 25.17 -31.88 36.66
CA THR A 34 25.48 -30.47 36.60
C THR A 34 24.51 -29.72 35.69
N PRO A 35 24.03 -28.51 36.09
CA PRO A 35 23.15 -27.77 35.22
C PRO A 35 23.90 -27.38 33.92
N PRO A 36 23.32 -27.64 32.75
CA PRO A 36 23.88 -27.09 31.51
C PRO A 36 23.81 -25.57 31.59
N ALA A 37 24.93 -24.95 31.24
CA ALA A 37 24.99 -23.50 31.05
C ALA A 37 23.80 -23.07 30.20
N SER A 38 23.02 -22.12 30.72
CA SER A 38 21.97 -21.44 29.99
C SER A 38 22.56 -20.91 28.69
N ALA A 39 22.37 -21.62 27.62
CA ALA A 39 22.48 -21.04 26.30
C ALA A 39 21.39 -19.99 26.23
N ALA A 40 21.77 -18.73 26.45
CA ALA A 40 21.00 -17.58 26.04
C ALA A 40 20.79 -17.79 24.54
N ALA A 41 19.63 -18.29 24.17
CA ALA A 41 19.16 -18.20 22.79
C ALA A 41 19.03 -16.70 22.51
N ASP A 42 20.11 -16.13 21.95
CA ASP A 42 20.03 -14.91 21.18
C ASP A 42 18.98 -15.19 20.09
N SER A 43 17.74 -14.78 20.37
CA SER A 43 16.75 -14.61 19.32
C SER A 43 17.30 -13.52 18.41
N GLN A 44 18.07 -13.91 17.41
CA GLN A 44 18.40 -13.02 16.30
C GLN A 44 17.06 -12.61 15.71
N LEU A 45 16.60 -11.42 16.10
CA LEU A 45 15.48 -10.75 15.47
C LEU A 45 15.77 -10.76 13.97
N SER A 46 15.02 -11.54 13.23
CA SER A 46 15.22 -11.70 11.80
C SER A 46 15.14 -10.33 11.11
N VAL A 47 16.16 -9.97 10.38
CA VAL A 47 16.34 -8.63 9.83
C VAL A 47 15.25 -8.36 8.79
N ARG A 48 14.47 -7.31 8.98
CA ARG A 48 13.45 -6.83 8.04
C ARG A 48 14.08 -5.86 7.05
N HIS A 49 14.48 -6.34 5.89
CA HIS A 49 15.04 -5.51 4.84
C HIS A 49 13.95 -4.73 4.11
N VAL A 50 14.07 -3.42 4.10
CA VAL A 50 13.16 -2.51 3.37
C VAL A 50 13.98 -1.38 2.79
N ALA A 51 13.79 -1.10 1.50
CA ALA A 51 14.37 0.06 0.83
C ALA A 51 13.31 0.80 0.00
N TYR A 52 13.45 2.12 -0.09
CA TYR A 52 12.59 2.97 -0.91
C TYR A 52 13.43 3.83 -1.85
N LYS A 53 13.04 3.86 -3.12
CA LYS A 53 13.66 4.72 -4.13
C LYS A 53 12.61 5.43 -4.95
N GLN A 54 12.79 6.74 -5.14
CA GLN A 54 11.90 7.54 -6.00
C GLN A 54 12.68 8.50 -6.91
N TRP A 55 12.02 8.88 -8.00
CA TRP A 55 12.37 9.96 -8.91
C TRP A 55 11.21 10.95 -8.88
N ALA A 56 11.36 12.04 -8.14
CA ALA A 56 10.23 12.92 -7.77
C ALA A 56 10.39 14.38 -8.20
N ASP A 57 11.46 14.70 -8.94
CA ASP A 57 11.73 16.01 -9.52
C ASP A 57 12.24 15.89 -10.96
N GLY A 58 12.37 17.03 -11.64
CA GLY A 58 12.78 17.05 -13.04
C GLY A 58 14.17 16.47 -13.28
N ASP A 59 15.12 16.69 -12.38
CA ASP A 59 16.49 16.21 -12.53
C ASP A 59 16.58 14.69 -12.27
N ALA A 60 15.90 14.23 -11.26
CA ALA A 60 15.79 12.79 -11.01
C ALA A 60 15.10 12.07 -12.19
N LEU A 61 14.03 12.62 -12.75
CA LEU A 61 13.33 12.05 -13.89
C LEU A 61 14.19 12.06 -15.18
N ARG A 62 15.09 13.05 -15.38
CA ARG A 62 16.05 13.04 -16.51
C ARG A 62 17.07 11.92 -16.46
N ARG A 63 17.29 11.29 -15.28
CA ARG A 63 18.21 10.15 -15.14
C ARG A 63 17.65 8.87 -15.75
N GLY A 64 16.36 8.82 -16.03
CA GLY A 64 15.72 7.70 -16.71
C GLY A 64 15.87 7.79 -18.23
N THR A 65 15.70 6.65 -18.90
CA THR A 65 15.62 6.59 -20.36
C THR A 65 14.28 7.13 -20.85
N LEU A 66 14.32 8.06 -21.78
CA LEU A 66 13.18 8.73 -22.37
C LEU A 66 12.99 8.22 -23.80
N ALA A 67 11.87 7.57 -24.11
CA ALA A 67 11.50 7.10 -25.44
C ALA A 67 10.17 7.75 -25.85
N GLY A 68 10.21 8.63 -26.84
CA GLY A 68 9.06 9.43 -27.28
C GLY A 68 8.54 10.43 -26.22
N THR A 69 9.31 10.63 -25.17
CA THR A 69 8.97 11.51 -24.04
C THR A 69 10.08 12.54 -23.79
N ARG A 70 9.75 13.60 -23.07
CA ARG A 70 10.73 14.57 -22.55
C ARG A 70 10.32 15.07 -21.16
N VAL A 71 11.28 15.52 -20.38
CA VAL A 71 11.03 16.23 -19.13
C VAL A 71 10.82 17.71 -19.42
N ARG A 72 9.65 18.24 -19.10
CA ARG A 72 9.29 19.65 -19.23
C ARG A 72 8.51 20.12 -18.01
N ARG A 73 8.90 21.25 -17.42
CA ARG A 73 8.29 21.83 -16.21
C ARG A 73 8.14 20.78 -15.08
N GLY A 74 9.24 20.07 -14.80
CA GLY A 74 9.31 19.09 -13.72
C GLY A 74 8.52 17.80 -13.93
N ALA A 75 8.05 17.49 -15.14
CA ALA A 75 7.29 16.30 -15.44
C ALA A 75 7.70 15.64 -16.76
N VAL A 76 7.64 14.30 -16.82
CA VAL A 76 7.74 13.56 -18.09
C VAL A 76 6.42 13.70 -18.85
N ARG A 77 6.50 14.00 -20.14
CA ARG A 77 5.37 14.15 -21.06
C ARG A 77 5.67 13.47 -22.39
N ILE A 78 4.65 13.04 -23.09
CA ILE A 78 4.79 12.59 -24.48
C ILE A 78 5.17 13.80 -25.34
N PHE A 79 6.24 13.64 -26.08
CA PHE A 79 6.68 14.60 -27.08
C PHE A 79 6.37 14.08 -28.49
N ASP A 80 7.00 12.96 -28.85
CA ASP A 80 6.81 12.27 -30.10
C ASP A 80 6.48 10.80 -29.82
N PRO A 81 5.22 10.35 -30.03
CA PRO A 81 4.83 8.99 -29.71
C PRO A 81 5.67 7.95 -30.48
N ILE A 82 6.15 6.93 -29.78
CA ILE A 82 6.96 5.86 -30.36
C ILE A 82 6.11 4.74 -30.98
N GLY A 83 4.79 4.85 -30.90
CA GLY A 83 3.86 3.88 -31.43
C GLY A 83 2.42 4.18 -31.04
N VAL A 84 1.53 3.29 -31.45
CA VAL A 84 0.09 3.36 -31.18
C VAL A 84 -0.36 2.07 -30.50
N HIS A 85 -1.09 2.20 -29.40
CA HIS A 85 -1.72 1.12 -28.65
C HIS A 85 -3.24 1.19 -28.80
N SER A 86 -3.89 0.06 -29.07
CA SER A 86 -5.36 -0.04 -29.12
C SER A 86 -5.89 -0.55 -27.79
N TYR A 87 -6.80 0.19 -27.18
CA TYR A 87 -7.46 -0.21 -25.95
C TYR A 87 -8.96 0.03 -26.05
N ARG A 88 -9.76 -1.02 -25.90
CA ARG A 88 -11.25 -1.01 -26.02
C ARG A 88 -11.72 -0.22 -27.26
N GLY A 89 -11.18 -0.56 -28.44
CA GLY A 89 -11.52 0.06 -29.73
C GLY A 89 -11.01 1.51 -29.91
N ARG A 90 -10.20 2.03 -29.00
CA ARG A 90 -9.65 3.39 -29.07
C ARG A 90 -8.14 3.34 -29.23
N ARG A 91 -7.62 4.18 -30.15
CA ARG A 91 -6.18 4.28 -30.42
C ARG A 91 -5.53 5.34 -29.55
N TYR A 92 -4.36 5.00 -28.98
CA TYR A 92 -3.55 5.88 -28.11
C TYR A 92 -2.11 5.90 -28.62
N GLY A 93 -1.58 7.10 -28.88
CA GLY A 93 -0.14 7.29 -29.04
C GLY A 93 0.54 7.19 -27.68
N PHE A 94 1.70 6.56 -27.62
CA PHE A 94 2.40 6.37 -26.34
C PHE A 94 3.89 6.74 -26.41
N GLY A 95 4.43 7.08 -25.23
CA GLY A 95 5.86 7.23 -24.96
C GLY A 95 6.20 6.64 -23.62
N ARG A 96 7.48 6.34 -23.37
CA ARG A 96 7.96 5.62 -22.19
C ARG A 96 9.00 6.39 -21.43
N TRP A 97 9.00 6.21 -20.13
CA TRP A 97 10.08 6.51 -19.22
C TRP A 97 10.50 5.23 -18.50
N THR A 98 11.81 4.95 -18.46
CA THR A 98 12.35 3.77 -17.76
C THR A 98 13.42 4.21 -16.79
N SER A 99 13.33 3.75 -15.53
CA SER A 99 14.31 4.08 -14.50
C SER A 99 15.69 3.49 -14.81
N PRO A 100 16.77 4.06 -14.25
CA PRO A 100 17.99 3.30 -14.05
C PRO A 100 17.74 2.03 -13.24
N TRP A 101 18.63 1.04 -13.34
CA TRP A 101 18.62 -0.12 -12.44
C TRP A 101 18.92 0.31 -10.99
N VAL A 102 18.13 -0.20 -10.04
CA VAL A 102 18.31 0.02 -8.61
C VAL A 102 18.71 -1.28 -7.94
N ARG A 103 19.77 -1.23 -7.13
CA ARG A 103 20.23 -2.35 -6.27
C ARG A 103 19.92 -1.97 -4.82
N PRO A 104 19.03 -2.68 -4.12
CA PRO A 104 18.67 -2.34 -2.74
C PRO A 104 19.72 -2.77 -1.70
N GLY A 105 20.72 -3.58 -2.08
CA GLY A 105 21.71 -4.14 -1.17
C GLY A 105 21.33 -5.50 -0.58
N PHE A 106 20.14 -5.99 -0.88
CA PHE A 106 19.63 -7.32 -0.46
C PHE A 106 18.82 -7.96 -1.58
N GLY A 107 18.53 -9.26 -1.44
CA GLY A 107 17.65 -9.99 -2.35
C GLY A 107 16.19 -9.71 -2.00
N LEU A 108 15.54 -8.83 -2.75
CA LEU A 108 14.14 -8.48 -2.52
C LEU A 108 13.17 -9.61 -2.90
N THR A 109 12.05 -9.66 -2.20
CA THR A 109 10.94 -10.60 -2.45
C THR A 109 9.65 -9.92 -2.82
N GLU A 110 9.47 -8.65 -2.44
CA GLU A 110 8.26 -7.87 -2.71
C GLU A 110 8.60 -6.44 -3.11
N ALA A 111 7.71 -5.85 -3.92
CA ALA A 111 7.78 -4.45 -4.29
C ALA A 111 6.38 -3.85 -4.46
N VAL A 112 6.20 -2.61 -3.99
CA VAL A 112 4.97 -1.82 -4.18
C VAL A 112 5.34 -0.47 -4.77
N PRO A 113 4.83 -0.12 -5.97
CA PRO A 113 5.12 1.14 -6.62
C PRO A 113 4.28 2.28 -6.03
N SER A 114 4.70 3.50 -6.32
CA SER A 114 3.93 4.71 -6.05
C SER A 114 4.23 5.74 -7.12
N TRP A 115 3.24 6.56 -7.50
CA TRP A 115 3.42 7.58 -8.53
C TRP A 115 2.61 8.84 -8.26
N ARG A 116 3.07 9.93 -8.85
CA ARG A 116 2.34 11.19 -8.98
C ARG A 116 2.21 11.52 -10.46
N ALA A 117 1.03 11.38 -10.99
CA ALA A 117 0.77 11.65 -12.41
C ALA A 117 -0.55 12.38 -12.55
N ALA A 118 -0.56 13.47 -13.32
CA ALA A 118 -1.80 14.06 -13.78
C ALA A 118 -2.17 13.46 -15.14
N THR A 119 -3.38 12.95 -15.24
CA THR A 119 -3.92 12.27 -16.42
C THR A 119 -5.20 12.97 -16.91
N PRO A 120 -5.08 14.10 -17.61
CA PRO A 120 -6.24 14.79 -18.19
C PRO A 120 -7.09 13.86 -19.03
N ALA A 121 -8.37 14.21 -19.24
CA ALA A 121 -9.33 13.38 -19.96
C ALA A 121 -8.76 12.83 -21.30
N GLY A 122 -8.91 11.51 -21.48
CA GLY A 122 -8.37 10.82 -22.67
C GLY A 122 -6.89 10.44 -22.56
N THR A 123 -6.28 10.60 -21.40
CA THR A 123 -4.91 10.15 -21.10
C THR A 123 -4.88 9.19 -19.91
N TRP A 124 -3.87 8.34 -19.86
CA TRP A 124 -3.62 7.41 -18.76
C TRP A 124 -2.15 6.97 -18.75
N ILE A 125 -1.74 6.29 -17.71
CA ILE A 125 -0.39 5.71 -17.60
C ILE A 125 -0.47 4.24 -17.21
N SER A 126 0.52 3.44 -17.65
CA SER A 126 0.82 2.11 -17.11
C SER A 126 2.11 2.17 -16.32
N VAL A 127 2.12 1.58 -15.13
CA VAL A 127 3.31 1.44 -14.28
C VAL A 127 3.68 -0.03 -14.23
N GLU A 128 4.90 -0.34 -14.65
CA GLU A 128 5.41 -1.70 -14.77
C GLU A 128 6.73 -1.82 -14.03
N MET A 129 7.03 -3.01 -13.55
CA MET A 129 8.30 -3.33 -12.89
C MET A 129 8.88 -4.62 -13.44
N ARG A 130 10.20 -4.72 -13.48
CA ARG A 130 10.94 -5.97 -13.67
C ARG A 130 12.10 -6.06 -12.71
N GLY A 131 12.58 -7.27 -12.50
CA GLY A 131 13.73 -7.53 -11.68
C GLY A 131 14.82 -8.34 -12.37
N ARG A 132 15.96 -8.42 -11.70
CA ARG A 132 17.11 -9.21 -12.16
C ARG A 132 17.71 -9.98 -11.00
N THR A 133 17.93 -11.29 -11.19
CA THR A 133 18.62 -12.15 -10.22
C THR A 133 20.13 -11.85 -10.17
N PRO A 134 20.89 -12.36 -9.16
CA PRO A 134 22.35 -12.23 -9.11
C PRO A 134 23.05 -12.80 -10.35
N ARG A 135 22.49 -13.86 -10.95
CA ARG A 135 23.00 -14.52 -12.14
C ARG A 135 22.65 -13.79 -13.45
N GLY A 136 21.98 -12.63 -13.36
CA GLY A 136 21.61 -11.83 -14.52
C GLY A 136 20.28 -12.18 -15.19
N LEU A 137 19.57 -13.24 -14.73
CA LEU A 137 18.27 -13.62 -15.28
C LEU A 137 17.25 -12.52 -15.00
N LEU A 138 16.52 -12.12 -16.04
CA LEU A 138 15.50 -11.06 -15.97
C LEU A 138 14.11 -11.67 -15.78
N SER A 139 13.26 -11.02 -15.00
CA SER A 139 11.81 -11.23 -15.09
C SER A 139 11.23 -10.48 -16.29
N SER A 140 10.01 -10.85 -16.66
CA SER A 140 9.16 -10.05 -17.56
C SER A 140 8.90 -8.65 -16.97
N TRP A 141 8.21 -7.81 -17.74
CA TRP A 141 7.64 -6.57 -17.24
C TRP A 141 6.23 -6.81 -16.70
N ASP A 142 6.10 -6.86 -15.39
CA ASP A 142 4.82 -7.00 -14.71
C ASP A 142 4.12 -5.65 -14.55
N SER A 143 2.86 -5.59 -14.92
CA SER A 143 2.03 -4.39 -14.74
C SER A 143 1.51 -4.31 -13.30
N LEU A 144 1.84 -3.22 -12.62
CA LEU A 144 1.43 -2.95 -11.24
C LEU A 144 0.27 -1.93 -11.16
N GLY A 145 -0.19 -1.44 -12.31
CA GLY A 145 -1.38 -0.61 -12.38
C GLY A 145 -1.44 0.25 -13.64
N ASN A 146 -2.64 0.32 -14.19
CA ASN A 146 -3.03 1.27 -15.22
C ASN A 146 -3.85 2.37 -14.56
N TRP A 147 -3.35 3.59 -14.57
CA TRP A 147 -3.90 4.70 -13.80
C TRP A 147 -4.47 5.82 -14.68
N ALA A 148 -5.67 6.26 -14.33
CA ALA A 148 -6.27 7.51 -14.76
C ALA A 148 -6.96 8.20 -13.56
N GLU A 149 -6.85 9.53 -13.45
CA GLU A 149 -7.50 10.31 -12.40
C GLU A 149 -9.03 10.26 -12.50
N HIS A 150 -9.57 10.11 -13.73
CA HIS A 150 -11.00 10.03 -14.02
C HIS A 150 -11.35 8.69 -14.64
N ASP A 151 -12.55 8.19 -14.38
CA ASP A 151 -13.05 6.88 -14.82
C ASP A 151 -13.92 6.92 -16.09
N THR A 152 -14.25 8.11 -16.61
CA THR A 152 -15.18 8.30 -17.74
C THR A 152 -14.64 7.87 -19.10
N LYS A 153 -13.33 7.99 -19.35
CA LYS A 153 -12.69 7.67 -20.62
C LYS A 153 -11.77 6.46 -20.54
N PHE A 154 -11.20 6.23 -19.37
CA PHE A 154 -10.37 5.08 -19.04
C PHE A 154 -10.64 4.68 -17.59
N ARG A 155 -10.94 3.43 -17.33
CA ARG A 155 -11.11 2.89 -15.97
C ARG A 155 -9.76 2.38 -15.47
N ARG A 156 -9.28 2.92 -14.35
CA ARG A 156 -8.04 2.44 -13.70
C ARG A 156 -8.18 0.99 -13.30
N THR A 157 -7.12 0.22 -13.49
CA THR A 157 -7.21 -1.22 -13.30
C THR A 157 -5.84 -1.83 -13.06
N THR A 158 -5.75 -2.82 -12.20
CA THR A 158 -4.68 -3.79 -12.20
C THR A 158 -4.99 -4.92 -13.18
N LEU A 159 -3.98 -5.67 -13.55
CA LEU A 159 -4.11 -6.89 -14.33
C LEU A 159 -4.03 -8.10 -13.38
N GLY A 160 -4.53 -9.24 -13.76
CA GLY A 160 -4.47 -10.46 -12.94
C GLY A 160 -3.05 -10.87 -12.51
N ALA A 161 -2.90 -12.06 -12.00
CA ALA A 161 -1.70 -12.50 -11.25
C ALA A 161 -0.37 -12.52 -12.04
N GLN A 162 -0.36 -12.47 -13.37
CA GLN A 162 0.85 -12.42 -14.22
C GLN A 162 1.93 -13.41 -13.74
N VAL A 163 1.57 -14.70 -13.68
CA VAL A 163 2.41 -15.80 -13.16
C VAL A 163 3.11 -16.47 -14.34
N ASP A 164 4.10 -15.81 -14.93
CA ASP A 164 4.75 -16.28 -16.16
C ASP A 164 6.25 -16.60 -16.01
N ASP A 165 6.93 -16.11 -14.94
CA ASP A 165 8.37 -16.31 -14.76
C ASP A 165 8.82 -16.29 -13.28
N LEU A 166 9.82 -15.45 -12.95
CA LEU A 166 10.41 -15.30 -11.60
C LEU A 166 9.47 -14.58 -10.61
N THR A 167 8.46 -13.89 -11.14
CA THR A 167 7.61 -12.97 -10.39
C THR A 167 6.13 -13.25 -10.64
N ARG A 168 5.30 -12.74 -9.75
CA ARG A 168 3.86 -12.67 -9.87
C ARG A 168 3.36 -11.36 -9.30
N VAL A 169 2.14 -10.96 -9.65
CA VAL A 169 1.51 -9.78 -9.09
C VAL A 169 0.29 -10.17 -8.25
N SER A 170 0.22 -9.63 -7.04
CA SER A 170 -0.95 -9.70 -6.18
C SER A 170 -1.49 -8.29 -6.03
N VAL A 171 -2.56 -7.96 -6.75
CA VAL A 171 -3.16 -6.62 -6.84
C VAL A 171 -2.15 -5.57 -7.30
N ASP A 172 -1.48 -4.88 -6.38
CA ASP A 172 -0.50 -3.80 -6.59
C ASP A 172 0.91 -4.16 -6.10
N THR A 173 1.10 -5.42 -5.69
CA THR A 173 2.36 -5.91 -5.12
C THR A 173 3.01 -6.94 -6.05
N LEU A 174 4.20 -6.64 -6.55
CA LEU A 174 5.06 -7.62 -7.19
C LEU A 174 5.68 -8.52 -6.13
N GLN A 175 5.62 -9.83 -6.34
CA GLN A 175 6.19 -10.85 -5.45
C GLN A 175 7.08 -11.80 -6.24
N THR A 176 8.20 -12.23 -5.65
CA THR A 176 9.02 -13.30 -6.25
C THR A 176 8.36 -14.66 -6.04
N GLN A 177 8.56 -15.58 -6.99
CA GLN A 177 8.03 -16.93 -6.89
C GLN A 177 9.06 -17.91 -6.31
N GLY A 178 8.60 -18.84 -5.49
CA GLY A 178 9.43 -19.87 -4.87
C GLY A 178 10.58 -19.27 -4.04
N ARG A 179 11.80 -19.79 -4.27
CA ARG A 179 13.01 -19.30 -3.60
C ARG A 179 13.72 -18.16 -4.37
N SER A 180 13.10 -17.62 -5.41
CA SER A 180 13.69 -16.55 -6.21
C SER A 180 13.92 -15.29 -5.38
N ARG A 181 15.01 -14.59 -5.66
CA ARG A 181 15.34 -13.28 -5.06
C ARG A 181 15.88 -12.38 -6.17
N LEU A 182 15.37 -11.16 -6.23
CA LEU A 182 15.82 -10.15 -7.19
C LEU A 182 16.82 -9.22 -6.51
N HIS A 183 17.97 -9.00 -7.13
CA HIS A 183 19.05 -8.15 -6.59
C HIS A 183 19.14 -6.79 -7.26
N ALA A 184 18.36 -6.59 -8.31
CA ALA A 184 18.15 -5.29 -8.94
C ALA A 184 16.74 -5.21 -9.52
N TRP A 185 16.23 -4.00 -9.66
CA TRP A 185 14.91 -3.75 -10.23
C TRP A 185 14.88 -2.47 -11.07
N GLN A 186 13.91 -2.39 -11.96
CA GLN A 186 13.60 -1.21 -12.79
C GLN A 186 12.10 -0.96 -12.80
N LEU A 187 11.71 0.32 -12.86
CA LEU A 187 10.36 0.76 -13.21
C LEU A 187 10.31 1.23 -14.66
N ARG A 188 9.19 0.97 -15.30
CA ARG A 188 8.81 1.56 -16.58
C ARG A 188 7.44 2.23 -16.43
N VAL A 189 7.32 3.47 -16.90
CA VAL A 189 6.03 4.16 -17.00
C VAL A 189 5.76 4.45 -18.45
N THR A 190 4.69 3.87 -18.96
CA THR A 190 4.19 4.15 -20.31
C THR A 190 3.08 5.20 -20.19
N LEU A 191 3.24 6.31 -20.89
CA LEU A 191 2.28 7.42 -20.95
C LEU A 191 1.46 7.25 -22.22
N TYR A 192 0.12 7.38 -22.12
CA TYR A 192 -0.80 7.22 -23.25
C TYR A 192 -1.66 8.47 -23.43
N ARG A 193 -1.84 8.89 -24.69
CA ARG A 193 -2.79 9.95 -25.09
C ARG A 193 -3.60 9.50 -26.30
N ARG A 194 -4.81 9.98 -26.42
CA ARG A 194 -5.63 9.72 -27.63
C ARG A 194 -4.83 10.03 -28.89
N ALA A 195 -4.87 9.13 -29.88
CA ALA A 195 -4.24 9.38 -31.16
C ALA A 195 -4.81 10.66 -31.79
N GLY A 196 -3.93 11.49 -32.34
CA GLY A 196 -4.26 12.82 -32.88
C GLY A 196 -4.35 13.93 -31.80
N SER A 197 -4.35 13.60 -30.50
CA SER A 197 -4.38 14.62 -29.44
C SER A 197 -2.98 15.08 -29.07
N THR A 198 -2.85 16.37 -28.70
CA THR A 198 -1.64 16.96 -28.11
C THR A 198 -1.65 16.94 -26.58
N VAL A 199 -2.80 16.61 -25.96
CA VAL A 199 -2.95 16.50 -24.50
C VAL A 199 -2.16 15.31 -24.01
N SER A 200 -1.21 15.53 -23.11
CA SER A 200 -0.32 14.50 -22.57
C SER A 200 -0.51 14.32 -21.07
N PRO A 201 -0.47 13.09 -20.55
CA PRO A 201 -0.30 12.89 -19.10
C PRO A 201 1.02 13.52 -18.64
N ARG A 202 1.10 13.80 -17.34
CA ARG A 202 2.26 14.45 -16.71
C ARG A 202 2.72 13.61 -15.53
N LEU A 203 3.76 12.79 -15.73
CA LEU A 203 4.40 12.04 -14.65
C LEU A 203 5.33 12.99 -13.89
N ARG A 204 4.98 13.30 -12.64
CA ARG A 204 5.75 14.20 -11.75
C ARG A 204 6.63 13.46 -10.76
N GLY A 205 6.42 12.17 -10.61
CA GLY A 205 7.23 11.32 -9.75
C GLY A 205 6.77 9.88 -9.80
N VAL A 206 7.71 8.98 -9.60
CA VAL A 206 7.49 7.55 -9.49
C VAL A 206 8.57 6.95 -8.60
N GLY A 207 8.22 5.91 -7.85
CA GLY A 207 9.14 5.19 -6.99
C GLY A 207 8.59 3.82 -6.62
N SER A 208 9.37 3.07 -5.90
CA SER A 208 8.94 1.80 -5.31
C SER A 208 9.58 1.57 -3.95
N MET A 209 8.79 1.05 -3.05
CA MET A 209 9.26 0.30 -1.89
C MET A 209 9.59 -1.11 -2.37
N VAL A 210 10.72 -1.65 -1.89
CA VAL A 210 11.09 -3.06 -2.05
C VAL A 210 11.46 -3.64 -0.70
N SER A 211 11.13 -4.92 -0.47
CA SER A 211 11.37 -5.57 0.81
C SER A 211 11.75 -7.03 0.67
N ALA A 212 12.41 -7.54 1.71
CA ALA A 212 12.54 -8.94 2.04
C ALA A 212 12.25 -9.07 3.53
N LEU A 213 11.08 -9.60 3.84
CA LEU A 213 10.65 -9.81 5.21
C LEU A 213 10.95 -11.25 5.63
N PRO A 214 11.18 -11.52 6.92
CA PRO A 214 11.29 -12.88 7.43
C PRO A 214 9.97 -13.64 7.26
N ASP A 215 10.06 -14.94 7.06
CA ASP A 215 8.91 -15.84 7.01
C ASP A 215 8.38 -16.02 8.43
N GLY A 216 7.18 -15.54 8.68
CA GLY A 216 6.49 -15.70 9.98
C GLY A 216 7.21 -14.99 11.13
N GLY A 217 6.53 -14.78 12.20
CA GLY A 217 7.14 -14.35 13.45
C GLY A 217 6.43 -13.16 14.08
N ASP A 218 6.40 -13.19 15.40
CA ASP A 218 5.92 -12.11 16.23
C ASP A 218 6.74 -10.85 15.97
N ALA A 219 6.05 -9.74 15.80
CA ALA A 219 6.73 -8.48 15.66
C ALA A 219 7.32 -8.07 17.00
N ALA A 220 8.64 -7.99 17.09
CA ALA A 220 9.25 -7.46 18.30
C ALA A 220 8.67 -6.08 18.64
N THR A 221 8.03 -6.01 19.78
CA THR A 221 7.44 -4.77 20.26
C THR A 221 8.55 -3.77 20.64
N SER A 222 8.66 -2.72 19.87
CA SER A 222 9.63 -1.65 20.18
C SER A 222 9.23 -0.86 21.41
N ARG A 223 10.19 -0.54 22.29
CA ARG A 223 9.93 0.35 23.45
C ARG A 223 9.42 1.72 22.98
N PRO A 224 8.53 2.39 23.75
CA PRO A 224 8.10 3.76 23.47
C PRO A 224 9.27 4.73 23.29
N GLY A 225 9.18 5.59 22.29
CA GLY A 225 10.21 6.55 21.91
C GLY A 225 9.84 8.00 22.21
N SER A 226 10.19 8.90 21.29
CA SER A 226 10.14 10.36 21.51
C SER A 226 8.81 11.01 21.12
N ALA A 227 7.79 10.24 20.71
CA ALA A 227 6.46 10.77 20.36
C ALA A 227 5.40 10.52 21.45
N ARG A 228 5.81 10.11 22.67
CA ARG A 228 4.89 9.99 23.81
C ARG A 228 4.18 11.31 24.07
N GLY A 229 2.87 11.26 24.29
CA GLY A 229 2.03 12.43 24.52
C GLY A 229 1.66 13.21 23.26
N ILE A 230 2.27 12.90 22.10
CA ILE A 230 1.97 13.60 20.85
C ILE A 230 0.79 12.92 20.18
N VAL A 231 -0.30 13.68 19.98
CA VAL A 231 -1.50 13.23 19.25
C VAL A 231 -1.88 14.33 18.26
N LEU A 232 -1.82 14.01 16.97
CA LEU A 232 -2.17 14.94 15.89
C LEU A 232 -3.70 15.07 15.80
N ASP A 233 -4.19 16.25 15.47
CA ASP A 233 -5.64 16.50 15.34
C ASP A 233 -6.17 16.12 13.97
N VAL A 234 -6.15 14.82 13.68
CA VAL A 234 -6.67 14.26 12.42
C VAL A 234 -8.20 14.17 12.50
N PRO A 235 -8.95 14.75 11.54
CA PRO A 235 -10.40 14.62 11.46
C PRO A 235 -10.87 13.18 11.48
N ARG A 236 -12.10 12.94 11.95
CA ARG A 236 -12.67 11.61 12.15
C ARG A 236 -13.78 11.35 11.16
N TYR A 237 -13.56 10.42 10.24
CA TYR A 237 -14.57 9.91 9.31
C TYR A 237 -14.81 8.42 9.57
N SER A 238 -16.08 8.01 9.55
CA SER A 238 -16.47 6.60 9.66
C SER A 238 -16.84 6.07 8.29
N GLN A 239 -16.25 4.95 7.87
CA GLN A 239 -16.69 4.27 6.66
C GLN A 239 -18.09 3.68 6.80
N MET A 240 -18.51 3.36 8.03
CA MET A 240 -19.77 2.65 8.30
C MET A 240 -21.00 3.52 8.10
N VAL A 241 -20.86 4.87 8.12
CA VAL A 241 -21.96 5.76 7.76
C VAL A 241 -22.35 5.66 6.28
N HIS A 242 -21.45 5.11 5.46
CA HIS A 242 -21.64 4.87 4.02
C HIS A 242 -22.06 3.42 3.70
N ARG A 243 -22.54 2.67 4.69
CA ARG A 243 -22.96 1.27 4.49
C ARG A 243 -24.04 1.17 3.40
N GLY A 244 -23.75 0.39 2.35
CA GLY A 244 -24.65 0.20 1.22
C GLY A 244 -24.73 1.36 0.22
N GLU A 245 -23.98 2.45 0.43
CA GLU A 245 -23.86 3.53 -0.54
C GLU A 245 -22.94 3.11 -1.69
N TYR A 246 -23.35 3.39 -2.94
CA TYR A 246 -22.55 3.10 -4.14
C TYR A 246 -21.95 1.68 -4.15
N PRO A 247 -22.80 0.62 -4.16
CA PRO A 247 -22.36 -0.78 -4.08
C PRO A 247 -21.42 -1.18 -5.23
N GLU A 248 -21.45 -0.46 -6.34
CA GLU A 248 -20.51 -0.62 -7.47
C GLU A 248 -19.05 -0.29 -7.12
N TYR A 249 -18.80 0.35 -5.98
CA TYR A 249 -17.46 0.60 -5.47
C TYR A 249 -17.20 -0.26 -4.22
N ASN A 250 -17.00 -1.57 -4.42
CA ASN A 250 -16.68 -2.56 -3.38
C ASN A 250 -17.80 -2.72 -2.32
N ASN A 251 -19.05 -2.84 -2.76
CA ASN A 251 -20.24 -3.02 -1.90
C ASN A 251 -20.52 -1.88 -0.90
N GLY A 252 -19.93 -0.71 -1.07
CA GLY A 252 -20.18 0.44 -0.23
C GLY A 252 -19.26 0.61 0.96
N GLY A 253 -19.64 1.44 1.88
CA GLY A 253 -18.81 1.93 2.96
C GLY A 253 -18.15 0.86 3.84
N GLN A 254 -18.80 -0.28 4.05
CA GLN A 254 -18.24 -1.36 4.86
C GLN A 254 -16.88 -1.89 4.34
N ALA A 255 -16.52 -1.61 3.09
CA ALA A 255 -15.23 -1.98 2.49
C ALA A 255 -14.33 -0.76 2.18
N TRP A 256 -14.67 0.46 2.64
CA TRP A 256 -13.97 1.69 2.29
C TRP A 256 -12.93 2.16 3.32
N CYS A 257 -12.32 1.25 4.06
CA CYS A 257 -11.31 1.62 5.07
C CYS A 257 -10.14 2.43 4.48
N SER A 258 -9.64 2.05 3.31
CA SER A 258 -8.52 2.73 2.66
C SER A 258 -8.85 4.14 2.17
N PRO A 259 -9.91 4.37 1.35
CA PRO A 259 -10.28 5.71 0.93
C PRO A 259 -10.71 6.60 2.10
N THR A 260 -11.42 6.07 3.13
CA THR A 260 -11.80 6.84 4.32
C THR A 260 -10.56 7.30 5.10
N SER A 261 -9.59 6.40 5.32
CA SER A 261 -8.33 6.74 5.99
C SER A 261 -7.51 7.76 5.19
N THR A 262 -7.48 7.63 3.86
CA THR A 262 -6.83 8.59 2.98
C THR A 262 -7.50 9.97 3.05
N THR A 263 -8.85 10.02 3.08
CA THR A 263 -9.62 11.25 3.24
C THR A 263 -9.34 11.93 4.58
N MET A 264 -9.25 11.17 5.69
CA MET A 264 -8.87 11.72 7.00
C MET A 264 -7.52 12.45 6.96
N VAL A 265 -6.53 11.86 6.27
CA VAL A 265 -5.19 12.48 6.17
C VAL A 265 -5.20 13.68 5.20
N LEU A 266 -5.95 13.63 4.10
CA LEU A 266 -6.14 14.79 3.23
C LEU A 266 -6.83 15.94 3.97
N ALA A 267 -7.86 15.67 4.76
CA ALA A 267 -8.54 16.65 5.61
C ALA A 267 -7.58 17.29 6.63
N TYR A 268 -6.73 16.49 7.29
CA TYR A 268 -5.70 16.98 8.22
C TYR A 268 -4.76 18.01 7.56
N TRP A 269 -4.45 17.81 6.29
CA TRP A 269 -3.58 18.71 5.53
C TRP A 269 -4.34 19.85 4.82
N ASN A 270 -5.65 19.99 5.00
CA ASN A 270 -6.50 20.91 4.24
C ASN A 270 -6.34 20.72 2.73
N ARG A 271 -6.38 19.46 2.28
CA ARG A 271 -6.18 19.02 0.90
C ARG A 271 -7.30 18.12 0.38
N LEU A 272 -8.50 18.30 0.89
CA LEU A 272 -9.68 17.63 0.36
C LEU A 272 -9.96 18.06 -1.09
N PRO A 273 -10.66 17.24 -1.90
CA PRO A 273 -11.22 17.66 -3.18
C PRO A 273 -12.05 18.93 -3.04
N ASP A 274 -12.11 19.72 -4.10
CA ASP A 274 -13.06 20.83 -4.17
C ASP A 274 -14.50 20.29 -4.13
N PRO A 275 -15.44 20.94 -3.41
CA PRO A 275 -16.83 20.51 -3.36
C PRO A 275 -17.48 20.27 -4.73
N SER A 276 -17.07 20.99 -5.75
CA SER A 276 -17.54 20.79 -7.13
C SER A 276 -17.13 19.43 -7.73
N GLU A 277 -16.12 18.75 -7.20
CA GLU A 277 -15.66 17.45 -7.70
C GLU A 277 -16.56 16.29 -7.24
N TYR A 278 -17.37 16.48 -6.17
CA TYR A 278 -18.26 15.44 -5.64
C TYR A 278 -19.75 15.80 -5.67
N THR A 279 -20.16 16.76 -6.52
CA THR A 279 -21.58 17.08 -6.77
C THR A 279 -22.41 15.91 -7.33
N TRP A 280 -21.74 14.83 -7.79
CA TRP A 280 -22.38 13.59 -8.21
C TRP A 280 -22.79 12.69 -7.03
N VAL A 281 -22.31 12.98 -5.82
CA VAL A 281 -22.74 12.28 -4.60
C VAL A 281 -24.16 12.67 -4.27
N ARG A 282 -24.99 11.68 -3.96
CA ARG A 282 -26.41 11.87 -3.68
C ARG A 282 -26.63 12.81 -2.49
N ASP A 283 -27.55 13.72 -2.63
CA ASP A 283 -27.96 14.61 -1.53
C ASP A 283 -28.39 13.83 -0.28
N GLY A 284 -27.96 14.30 0.88
CA GLY A 284 -28.20 13.66 2.16
C GLY A 284 -27.18 12.59 2.59
N TYR A 285 -26.30 12.14 1.70
CA TYR A 285 -25.17 11.30 2.08
C TYR A 285 -24.13 12.14 2.83
N ARG A 286 -23.61 11.58 3.94
CA ARG A 286 -22.59 12.26 4.77
C ARG A 286 -21.22 12.17 4.12
N ASP A 287 -20.34 13.08 4.53
CA ASP A 287 -18.91 13.02 4.19
C ASP A 287 -18.67 12.67 2.70
N PRO A 288 -19.25 13.46 1.73
CA PRO A 288 -19.25 13.10 0.30
C PRO A 288 -17.84 12.94 -0.30
N GLU A 289 -16.84 13.56 0.31
CA GLU A 289 -15.42 13.40 -0.03
C GLU A 289 -14.91 11.97 0.19
N VAL A 290 -15.52 11.18 1.10
CA VAL A 290 -15.21 9.76 1.29
C VAL A 290 -15.72 8.93 0.12
N ALA A 291 -16.95 9.14 -0.33
CA ALA A 291 -17.50 8.50 -1.52
C ALA A 291 -16.69 8.87 -2.77
N HIS A 292 -16.27 10.14 -2.86
CA HIS A 292 -15.39 10.61 -3.93
C HIS A 292 -14.04 9.85 -3.91
N ALA A 293 -13.39 9.71 -2.75
CA ALA A 293 -12.16 8.96 -2.63
C ALA A 293 -12.35 7.47 -2.99
N ALA A 294 -13.45 6.84 -2.55
CA ALA A 294 -13.79 5.47 -2.88
C ALA A 294 -13.90 5.27 -4.39
N ARG A 295 -14.64 6.12 -5.10
CA ARG A 295 -14.77 6.07 -6.57
C ARG A 295 -13.43 6.27 -7.27
N TYR A 296 -12.66 7.30 -6.89
CA TYR A 296 -11.46 7.69 -7.63
C TYR A 296 -10.17 6.98 -7.19
N ALA A 297 -10.23 6.10 -6.17
CA ALA A 297 -9.21 5.11 -5.87
C ALA A 297 -9.62 3.68 -6.27
N PHE A 298 -10.88 3.47 -6.69
CA PHE A 298 -11.41 2.15 -7.04
C PHE A 298 -10.63 1.49 -8.18
N ASP A 299 -10.22 0.26 -7.99
CA ASP A 299 -9.54 -0.58 -8.97
C ASP A 299 -10.55 -1.52 -9.63
N TYR A 300 -10.85 -1.24 -10.90
CA TYR A 300 -11.86 -1.99 -11.66
C TYR A 300 -11.42 -3.41 -12.06
N GLY A 301 -10.14 -3.75 -11.92
CA GLY A 301 -9.61 -5.10 -12.17
C GLY A 301 -9.63 -5.96 -10.93
N PHE A 302 -9.31 -5.36 -9.79
CA PHE A 302 -9.35 -6.01 -8.48
C PHE A 302 -10.76 -6.01 -7.87
N ASP A 303 -11.64 -5.15 -8.36
CA ASP A 303 -12.99 -4.89 -7.82
C ASP A 303 -12.95 -4.41 -6.37
N GLY A 304 -12.07 -3.45 -6.09
CA GLY A 304 -11.84 -2.99 -4.72
C GLY A 304 -11.28 -1.57 -4.60
N ALA A 305 -11.59 -0.90 -3.49
CA ALA A 305 -11.09 0.43 -3.15
C ALA A 305 -9.79 0.39 -2.30
N GLY A 306 -9.28 -0.81 -1.99
CA GLY A 306 -8.15 -1.04 -1.10
C GLY A 306 -6.76 -1.02 -1.77
N ASN A 307 -6.65 -0.85 -3.09
CA ASN A 307 -5.36 -0.79 -3.80
C ASN A 307 -4.48 0.32 -3.23
N TRP A 308 -3.30 -0.04 -2.71
CA TRP A 308 -2.43 0.89 -1.98
C TRP A 308 -1.83 1.96 -2.88
N ALA A 309 -1.36 1.56 -4.05
CA ALA A 309 -0.78 2.47 -5.03
C ALA A 309 -1.83 3.47 -5.56
N PHE A 310 -3.08 3.02 -5.79
CA PHE A 310 -4.15 3.90 -6.27
C PHE A 310 -4.60 4.91 -5.21
N ASN A 311 -4.67 4.53 -3.94
CA ASN A 311 -4.99 5.45 -2.86
C ASN A 311 -3.92 6.54 -2.69
N THR A 312 -2.62 6.17 -2.76
CA THR A 312 -1.54 7.17 -2.71
C THR A 312 -1.51 8.04 -3.97
N ALA A 313 -1.81 7.48 -5.15
CA ALA A 313 -1.91 8.26 -6.39
C ALA A 313 -3.12 9.21 -6.36
N TYR A 314 -4.26 8.79 -5.80
CA TYR A 314 -5.40 9.64 -5.55
C TYR A 314 -5.04 10.82 -4.63
N ALA A 315 -4.41 10.56 -3.48
CA ALA A 315 -3.96 11.63 -2.60
C ALA A 315 -3.00 12.61 -3.30
N GLY A 316 -2.15 12.11 -4.19
CA GLY A 316 -1.22 12.90 -5.00
C GLY A 316 -1.87 13.93 -5.92
N ARG A 317 -3.16 13.77 -6.29
CA ARG A 317 -3.94 14.74 -7.07
C ARG A 317 -4.08 16.07 -6.34
N TYR A 318 -4.17 16.04 -5.03
CA TYR A 318 -4.46 17.19 -4.16
C TYR A 318 -3.19 17.86 -3.61
N GLY A 319 -2.11 17.82 -4.39
CA GLY A 319 -0.87 18.56 -4.09
C GLY A 319 -0.04 17.92 -2.99
N THR A 320 -0.27 16.67 -2.66
CA THR A 320 0.55 15.94 -1.69
C THR A 320 1.69 15.16 -2.37
N SER A 321 2.74 14.91 -1.60
CA SER A 321 3.78 13.93 -1.90
C SER A 321 3.43 12.65 -1.18
N SER A 322 2.86 11.68 -1.93
CA SER A 322 2.31 10.46 -1.37
C SER A 322 3.03 9.24 -1.91
N PHE A 323 3.26 8.25 -1.05
CA PHE A 323 3.88 6.99 -1.44
C PHE A 323 3.56 5.88 -0.43
N VAL A 324 3.71 4.63 -0.88
CA VAL A 324 3.62 3.43 -0.05
C VAL A 324 5.02 3.04 0.40
N THR A 325 5.17 2.70 1.68
CA THR A 325 6.38 2.09 2.20
C THR A 325 6.07 1.10 3.32
N ARG A 326 7.11 0.46 3.87
CA ARG A 326 7.04 -0.36 5.09
C ARG A 326 7.90 0.27 6.17
N LEU A 327 7.35 0.32 7.37
CA LEU A 327 8.12 0.65 8.57
C LEU A 327 8.46 -0.64 9.31
N ARG A 328 9.63 -0.66 9.93
CA ARG A 328 10.16 -1.85 10.61
C ARG A 328 9.64 -2.02 12.04
N SER A 329 9.13 -0.93 12.62
CA SER A 329 8.66 -0.91 14.01
C SER A 329 7.72 0.25 14.28
N VAL A 330 6.96 0.14 15.36
CA VAL A 330 6.13 1.24 15.88
C VAL A 330 6.99 2.48 16.22
N ARG A 331 8.27 2.28 16.57
CA ARG A 331 9.20 3.38 16.82
C ARG A 331 9.54 4.21 15.57
N GLU A 332 9.55 3.61 14.39
CA GLU A 332 9.70 4.37 13.15
C GLU A 332 8.46 5.26 12.91
N ALA A 333 7.23 4.76 13.20
CA ALA A 333 6.03 5.58 13.13
C ALA A 333 6.07 6.80 14.06
N GLU A 334 6.65 6.66 15.25
CA GLU A 334 6.82 7.78 16.16
C GLU A 334 7.62 8.95 15.56
N ARG A 335 8.57 8.68 14.66
CA ARG A 335 9.34 9.72 13.97
C ARG A 335 8.46 10.56 13.06
N PHE A 336 7.52 9.92 12.36
CA PHE A 336 6.54 10.59 11.50
C PHE A 336 5.57 11.42 12.34
N ILE A 337 5.03 10.86 13.41
CA ILE A 337 4.14 11.60 14.33
C ILE A 337 4.85 12.82 14.95
N LYS A 338 6.10 12.68 15.37
CA LYS A 338 6.90 13.80 15.86
C LYS A 338 7.15 14.87 14.79
N ALA A 339 7.21 14.48 13.52
CA ALA A 339 7.33 15.40 12.39
C ALA A 339 5.95 15.97 11.93
N GLY A 340 4.85 15.70 12.66
CA GLY A 340 3.51 16.16 12.33
C GLY A 340 2.87 15.40 11.18
N ILE A 341 3.35 14.19 10.84
CA ILE A 341 2.88 13.40 9.69
C ILE A 341 2.09 12.19 10.18
N PRO A 342 0.75 12.17 10.06
CA PRO A 342 -0.06 10.99 10.31
C PRO A 342 0.19 9.93 9.23
N LEU A 343 -0.01 8.65 9.56
CA LEU A 343 0.26 7.53 8.67
C LEU A 343 -1.02 6.69 8.47
N VAL A 344 -1.32 6.31 7.23
CA VAL A 344 -2.34 5.29 6.99
C VAL A 344 -1.67 3.92 7.05
N ALA A 345 -1.98 3.11 8.05
CA ALA A 345 -1.38 1.80 8.28
C ALA A 345 -2.33 0.68 7.84
N SER A 346 -1.78 -0.33 7.15
CA SER A 346 -2.48 -1.57 6.84
C SER A 346 -2.24 -2.57 7.97
N ILE A 347 -3.31 -3.13 8.54
CA ILE A 347 -3.25 -4.12 9.61
C ILE A 347 -3.98 -5.41 9.24
N SER A 348 -3.56 -6.53 9.85
CA SER A 348 -4.23 -7.83 9.75
C SER A 348 -4.12 -8.53 11.11
N PHE A 349 -5.23 -9.08 11.62
CA PHE A 349 -5.28 -9.73 12.92
C PHE A 349 -6.46 -10.66 13.02
N GLY A 350 -6.34 -11.69 13.87
CA GLY A 350 -7.39 -12.66 14.20
C GLY A 350 -8.34 -12.16 15.28
N ALA A 351 -9.39 -12.96 15.54
CA ALA A 351 -10.38 -12.62 16.56
C ALA A 351 -9.74 -12.58 17.97
N GLY A 352 -9.92 -11.44 18.66
CA GLY A 352 -9.39 -11.23 20.02
C GLY A 352 -7.94 -10.80 20.10
N GLU A 353 -7.25 -10.63 18.98
CA GLU A 353 -5.83 -10.25 18.98
C GLU A 353 -5.60 -8.72 19.10
N LEU A 354 -6.63 -7.91 18.86
CA LEU A 354 -6.56 -6.44 18.97
C LEU A 354 -7.70 -5.90 19.82
N ASP A 355 -7.43 -5.66 21.10
CA ASP A 355 -8.40 -5.09 22.05
C ASP A 355 -8.89 -3.71 21.59
N ASN A 356 -10.16 -3.41 21.87
CA ASN A 356 -10.85 -2.17 21.49
C ASN A 356 -11.01 -1.94 19.97
N SER A 357 -10.70 -2.92 19.12
CA SER A 357 -11.00 -2.84 17.70
C SER A 357 -12.52 -2.80 17.46
N PRO A 358 -13.02 -1.98 16.51
CA PRO A 358 -14.44 -2.02 16.13
C PRO A 358 -14.82 -3.27 15.33
N ILE A 359 -13.85 -4.03 14.83
CA ILE A 359 -14.03 -5.29 14.10
C ILE A 359 -13.35 -6.43 14.82
N ARG A 360 -13.90 -7.64 14.70
CA ARG A 360 -13.41 -8.83 15.43
C ARG A 360 -12.08 -9.37 14.90
N GLY A 361 -11.82 -9.20 13.61
CA GLY A 361 -10.62 -9.66 12.91
C GLY A 361 -10.68 -9.26 11.45
N THR A 362 -9.53 -9.31 10.76
CA THR A 362 -9.43 -8.93 9.34
C THR A 362 -8.16 -9.49 8.70
N ASN A 363 -8.24 -9.84 7.41
CA ASN A 363 -7.07 -10.15 6.58
C ASN A 363 -6.44 -8.89 5.95
N GLY A 364 -7.06 -7.72 6.11
CA GLY A 364 -6.57 -6.43 5.61
C GLY A 364 -7.51 -5.30 5.99
N HIS A 365 -7.03 -4.32 6.75
CA HIS A 365 -7.77 -3.14 7.18
C HIS A 365 -6.84 -1.93 7.24
N LEU A 366 -7.33 -0.78 6.81
CA LEU A 366 -6.58 0.49 6.82
C LEU A 366 -7.15 1.42 7.89
N LEU A 367 -6.25 1.99 8.68
CA LEU A 367 -6.56 2.98 9.70
C LEU A 367 -5.46 4.05 9.78
N VAL A 368 -5.71 5.15 10.49
CA VAL A 368 -4.75 6.25 10.62
C VAL A 368 -4.06 6.21 11.97
N ILE A 369 -2.74 6.00 12.00
CA ILE A 369 -1.91 6.27 13.19
C ILE A 369 -1.82 7.80 13.30
N ARG A 370 -2.35 8.35 14.41
CA ARG A 370 -2.37 9.79 14.66
C ARG A 370 -1.58 10.24 15.89
N GLY A 371 -1.08 9.29 16.68
CA GLY A 371 -0.31 9.66 17.87
C GLY A 371 -0.02 8.54 18.83
N PHE A 372 0.49 8.93 19.97
CA PHE A 372 0.85 8.05 21.08
C PHE A 372 0.47 8.69 22.43
N THR A 373 -0.05 7.88 23.35
CA THR A 373 -0.31 8.33 24.72
C THR A 373 1.01 8.53 25.46
N GLU A 374 0.98 9.17 26.65
CA GLU A 374 2.14 9.29 27.55
C GLU A 374 2.77 7.92 27.90
N ARG A 375 1.95 6.88 28.00
CA ARG A 375 2.39 5.49 28.24
C ARG A 375 2.82 4.76 26.97
N GLY A 376 2.84 5.41 25.80
CA GLY A 376 3.27 4.84 24.51
C GLY A 376 2.27 3.92 23.83
N LYS A 377 1.01 3.84 24.28
CA LYS A 377 -0.08 3.17 23.55
C LYS A 377 -0.34 3.91 22.24
N VAL A 378 -0.76 3.19 21.19
CA VAL A 378 -0.98 3.77 19.85
C VAL A 378 -2.37 4.41 19.78
N VAL A 379 -2.42 5.69 19.43
CA VAL A 379 -3.67 6.42 19.19
C VAL A 379 -3.95 6.43 17.70
N VAL A 380 -5.09 5.89 17.30
CA VAL A 380 -5.50 5.79 15.90
C VAL A 380 -6.86 6.44 15.65
N ASN A 381 -7.13 6.73 14.37
CA ASN A 381 -8.48 6.84 13.85
C ASN A 381 -8.77 5.56 13.06
N ASP A 382 -9.72 4.77 13.56
CA ASP A 382 -10.15 3.52 12.93
C ASP A 382 -11.51 3.75 12.23
N PRO A 383 -11.54 3.76 10.89
CA PRO A 383 -12.76 4.10 10.14
C PRO A 383 -13.86 3.06 10.27
N ALA A 384 -13.59 1.83 10.72
CA ALA A 384 -14.59 0.77 10.89
C ALA A 384 -15.54 0.98 12.08
N ALA A 385 -15.35 2.02 12.88
CA ALA A 385 -16.30 2.39 13.91
C ALA A 385 -17.64 2.88 13.30
N GLU A 386 -18.76 2.56 13.95
CA GLU A 386 -20.13 2.85 13.46
C GLU A 386 -20.42 4.36 13.24
N SER A 387 -19.64 5.23 13.88
CA SER A 387 -19.81 6.68 13.74
C SER A 387 -18.49 7.42 14.00
N ALA A 388 -18.41 8.68 13.56
CA ALA A 388 -17.25 9.55 13.77
C ALA A 388 -16.83 9.66 15.25
N LYS A 389 -17.79 9.57 16.20
CA LYS A 389 -17.51 9.60 17.64
C LYS A 389 -16.65 8.41 18.08
N GLY A 390 -16.90 7.24 17.51
CA GLY A 390 -16.19 6.00 17.84
C GLY A 390 -14.87 5.78 17.09
N VAL A 391 -14.56 6.60 16.10
CA VAL A 391 -13.37 6.41 15.22
C VAL A 391 -12.04 6.51 15.97
N ARG A 392 -11.93 7.42 16.96
CA ARG A 392 -10.72 7.50 17.78
C ARG A 392 -10.60 6.29 18.69
N ARG A 393 -9.52 5.50 18.54
CA ARG A 393 -9.20 4.33 19.35
C ARG A 393 -7.81 4.44 19.97
N VAL A 394 -7.60 3.67 21.04
CA VAL A 394 -6.28 3.53 21.68
C VAL A 394 -5.99 2.05 21.80
N TYR A 395 -4.95 1.61 21.10
CA TYR A 395 -4.54 0.21 21.07
C TYR A 395 -3.31 -0.04 21.96
N ARG A 396 -3.22 -1.22 22.53
CA ARG A 396 -2.01 -1.69 23.17
C ARG A 396 -0.89 -1.74 22.13
N ARG A 397 0.32 -1.33 22.52
CA ARG A 397 1.43 -1.21 21.59
C ARG A 397 1.91 -2.56 21.06
N ASP A 398 1.91 -3.58 21.89
CA ASP A 398 2.26 -4.95 21.56
C ASP A 398 1.27 -5.50 20.52
N GLN A 399 -0.02 -5.58 20.85
CA GLN A 399 -1.06 -6.05 19.94
C GLN A 399 -1.09 -5.28 18.61
N PHE A 400 -0.88 -3.97 18.66
CA PHE A 400 -0.81 -3.17 17.43
C PHE A 400 0.45 -3.46 16.62
N ALA A 401 1.59 -3.72 17.26
CA ALA A 401 2.82 -4.15 16.58
C ALA A 401 2.60 -5.49 15.87
N ASP A 402 1.96 -6.46 16.53
CA ASP A 402 1.65 -7.76 15.95
C ASP A 402 0.68 -7.63 14.76
N ALA A 403 -0.41 -6.90 14.91
CA ALA A 403 -1.39 -6.68 13.83
C ALA A 403 -0.81 -5.91 12.63
N TRP A 404 0.12 -4.97 12.86
CA TRP A 404 0.67 -4.12 11.81
C TRP A 404 1.99 -4.64 11.25
N ILE A 405 3.01 -4.79 12.11
CA ILE A 405 4.35 -5.22 11.67
C ILE A 405 4.35 -6.72 11.38
N GLY A 406 3.72 -7.52 12.22
CA GLY A 406 3.51 -8.96 12.02
C GLY A 406 2.51 -9.24 10.91
N GLY A 407 1.28 -8.75 11.04
CA GLY A 407 0.14 -9.10 10.18
C GLY A 407 0.26 -8.58 8.75
N SER A 408 0.75 -7.34 8.53
CA SER A 408 0.84 -6.76 7.17
C SER A 408 2.25 -6.33 6.75
N GLY A 409 3.27 -6.70 7.51
CA GLY A 409 4.64 -6.36 7.20
C GLY A 409 5.00 -4.88 7.38
N GLY A 410 4.20 -4.11 8.12
CA GLY A 410 4.47 -2.71 8.42
C GLY A 410 4.13 -1.73 7.29
N VAL A 411 3.22 -2.09 6.38
CA VAL A 411 2.80 -1.21 5.27
C VAL A 411 2.13 0.06 5.78
N VAL A 412 2.53 1.19 5.18
CA VAL A 412 1.92 2.50 5.40
C VAL A 412 1.84 3.31 4.12
N TYR A 413 0.82 4.18 4.05
CA TYR A 413 0.84 5.34 3.16
C TYR A 413 1.42 6.52 3.93
N VAL A 414 2.39 7.16 3.34
CA VAL A 414 2.89 8.47 3.76
C VAL A 414 2.27 9.50 2.84
N VAL A 415 1.39 10.34 3.38
CA VAL A 415 0.69 11.41 2.64
C VAL A 415 1.01 12.73 3.31
N ARG A 416 1.69 13.65 2.60
CA ARG A 416 2.10 14.94 3.16
C ARG A 416 2.24 16.01 2.08
N PRO A 417 2.10 17.30 2.38
CA PRO A 417 2.55 18.36 1.50
C PRO A 417 4.04 18.23 1.18
N GLY A 418 4.45 18.59 -0.03
CA GLY A 418 5.86 18.55 -0.42
C GLY A 418 6.77 19.45 0.45
N SER A 419 6.21 20.51 1.01
CA SER A 419 6.90 21.44 1.95
C SER A 419 7.16 20.85 3.34
N THR A 420 6.43 19.83 3.77
CA THR A 420 6.66 19.16 5.06
C THR A 420 7.82 18.18 4.92
N PRO A 421 8.95 18.35 5.63
CA PRO A 421 10.08 17.46 5.50
C PRO A 421 9.77 16.07 6.07
N LEU A 422 10.33 15.03 5.45
CA LEU A 422 10.32 13.68 6.01
C LEU A 422 11.23 13.62 7.24
N PRO A 423 10.92 12.79 8.24
CA PRO A 423 11.80 12.61 9.40
C PRO A 423 13.16 12.07 8.96
N ARG A 424 14.20 12.34 9.78
CA ARG A 424 15.55 11.84 9.51
C ARG A 424 15.55 10.32 9.41
N ARG A 425 16.18 9.80 8.36
CA ARG A 425 16.29 8.36 8.08
C ARG A 425 17.22 7.66 9.08
N THR A 426 17.02 6.37 9.25
CA THR A 426 18.00 5.44 9.81
C THR A 426 19.00 5.00 8.75
N SER A 427 19.91 4.07 9.06
CA SER A 427 20.94 3.57 8.16
C SER A 427 20.39 3.00 6.84
N GLU A 428 19.25 2.32 6.86
CA GLU A 428 18.58 1.81 5.67
C GLU A 428 17.42 2.71 5.26
N PRO A 429 17.46 3.32 4.05
CA PRO A 429 16.45 4.28 3.62
C PRO A 429 15.17 3.55 3.18
N ASN A 430 14.17 3.48 4.05
CA ASN A 430 12.84 2.95 3.75
C ASN A 430 11.78 4.04 3.50
N TRP A 431 12.18 5.31 3.44
CA TRP A 431 11.38 6.44 2.98
C TRP A 431 12.21 7.55 2.35
#